data_1ccd6447ca6263e359e705bbd5c5a42e
#
_entry.id   1ccd6447ca6263e359e705bbd5c5a42e
#
_cell.length_a   1.000
_cell.length_b   1.000
_cell.length_c   1.000
_cell.angle_alpha   90.00
_cell.angle_beta   90.00
_cell.angle_gamma   90.00
#
_symmetry.space_group_name_H-M   'P 1'
#
loop_
_entity.id
_entity.type
_entity.pdbx_description
1 polymer ?
#
loop_
_entity_poly.entity_id
_entity_poly.type
_entity_poly.pdbx_seq_one_letter_code
_entity_poly.pdbx_strand_id
1 'polypeptide(L)'
;MQALAAWLVSRPQNAVLGLAVTLLLPAPQLTSGVILVLLVLAQGTRLAVIEASVAAAVLMAVSLVFGVSLASLMTLMAGTWLPVLLLVLLLVNTRSLQLTMQVSVILAVVAMAGFYIVVTDPVAFWQPYLTLMAEIARQNSLE
;
A
#
# COMPACT_ATOMS: atom_id res chain seq x y z
N MET A 1 12.41 10.76 13.07
CA MET A 1 11.05 10.71 12.48
C MET A 1 10.53 12.08 12.08
N GLN A 2 10.63 13.12 12.93
CA GLN A 2 10.14 14.47 12.58
C GLN A 2 10.79 15.08 11.33
N ALA A 3 12.09 14.89 11.12
CA ALA A 3 12.81 15.39 9.95
C ALA A 3 12.30 14.78 8.64
N LEU A 4 11.96 13.50 8.64
CA LEU A 4 11.47 12.78 7.46
C LEU A 4 10.03 13.21 7.11
N ALA A 5 9.18 13.38 8.12
CA ALA A 5 7.84 13.91 7.93
C ALA A 5 7.86 15.36 7.42
N ALA A 6 8.74 16.20 7.98
CA ALA A 6 8.93 17.58 7.52
C ALA A 6 9.46 17.64 6.08
N TRP A 7 10.37 16.73 5.70
CA TRP A 7 10.88 16.64 4.34
C TRP A 7 9.80 16.22 3.34
N LEU A 8 8.96 15.23 3.68
CA LEU A 8 7.86 14.78 2.83
C LEU A 8 6.84 15.89 2.55
N VAL A 9 6.51 16.67 3.58
CA VAL A 9 5.49 17.74 3.49
C VAL A 9 6.05 19.05 2.89
N SER A 10 7.39 19.21 2.86
CA SER A 10 8.03 20.46 2.42
C SER A 10 7.84 20.77 0.93
N ARG A 11 7.72 19.75 0.08
CA ARG A 11 7.53 19.89 -1.36
C ARG A 11 6.69 18.74 -1.92
N PRO A 12 5.76 18.99 -2.86
CA PRO A 12 4.93 17.94 -3.47
C PRO A 12 5.76 16.87 -4.19
N GLN A 13 6.92 17.22 -4.72
CA GLN A 13 7.85 16.27 -5.34
C GLN A 13 8.38 15.23 -4.35
N ASN A 14 8.65 15.62 -3.10
CA ASN A 14 9.12 14.72 -2.06
C ASN A 14 8.01 13.74 -1.64
N ALA A 15 6.76 14.19 -1.58
CA ALA A 15 5.61 13.35 -1.30
C ALA A 15 5.42 12.29 -2.40
N VAL A 16 5.47 12.69 -3.66
CA VAL A 16 5.37 11.80 -4.84
C VAL A 16 6.50 10.76 -4.82
N LEU A 17 7.75 11.19 -4.62
CA LEU A 17 8.90 10.30 -4.52
C LEU A 17 8.77 9.34 -3.33
N GLY A 18 8.36 9.85 -2.17
CA GLY A 18 8.13 9.04 -0.97
C GLY A 18 7.10 7.94 -1.21
N LEU A 19 5.95 8.27 -1.81
CA LEU A 19 4.90 7.31 -2.15
C LEU A 19 5.39 6.28 -3.19
N ALA A 20 6.06 6.73 -4.26
CA ALA A 20 6.52 5.87 -5.33
C ALA A 20 7.60 4.88 -4.84
N VAL A 21 8.62 5.37 -4.13
CA VAL A 21 9.72 4.53 -3.63
C VAL A 21 9.22 3.54 -2.59
N THR A 22 8.38 3.99 -1.66
CA THR A 22 7.89 3.10 -0.59
C THR A 22 6.90 2.05 -1.07
N LEU A 23 6.23 2.27 -2.20
CA LEU A 23 5.39 1.25 -2.82
C LEU A 23 6.23 0.08 -3.37
N LEU A 24 7.49 0.33 -3.75
CA LEU A 24 8.42 -0.68 -4.26
C LEU A 24 9.18 -1.43 -3.16
N LEU A 25 9.07 -0.98 -1.89
CA LEU A 25 9.71 -1.64 -0.76
C LEU A 25 8.95 -2.91 -0.32
N PRO A 26 9.63 -3.85 0.35
CA PRO A 26 8.96 -4.95 1.03
C PRO A 26 7.91 -4.41 2.01
N ALA A 27 6.71 -4.97 2.00
CA ALA A 27 5.55 -4.53 2.78
C ALA A 27 5.05 -3.10 2.42
N PRO A 28 4.68 -2.87 1.14
CA PRO A 28 4.22 -1.56 0.66
C PRO A 28 2.98 -1.05 1.42
N GLN A 29 2.17 -1.95 1.95
CA GLN A 29 0.99 -1.62 2.76
C GLN A 29 1.36 -0.81 4.00
N LEU A 30 2.46 -1.14 4.66
CA LEU A 30 2.92 -0.43 5.85
C LEU A 30 3.65 0.88 5.48
N THR A 31 4.62 0.80 4.58
CA THR A 31 5.48 1.94 4.27
C THR A 31 4.76 3.04 3.49
N SER A 32 4.16 2.70 2.35
CA SER A 32 3.44 3.66 1.50
C SER A 32 2.12 4.10 2.15
N GLY A 33 1.44 3.19 2.87
CA GLY A 33 0.22 3.51 3.62
C GLY A 33 0.46 4.55 4.71
N VAL A 34 1.52 4.42 5.50
CA VAL A 34 1.88 5.42 6.54
C VAL A 34 2.18 6.78 5.92
N ILE A 35 2.91 6.84 4.81
CA ILE A 35 3.16 8.11 4.11
C ILE A 35 1.86 8.74 3.64
N LEU A 36 0.96 7.97 3.06
CA LEU A 36 -0.33 8.47 2.59
C LEU A 36 -1.18 9.04 3.73
N VAL A 37 -1.22 8.35 4.89
CA VAL A 37 -1.87 8.87 6.10
C VAL A 37 -1.26 10.19 6.56
N LEU A 38 0.09 10.27 6.62
CA LEU A 38 0.80 11.48 7.01
C LEU A 38 0.48 12.65 6.07
N LEU A 39 0.45 12.42 4.77
CA LEU A 39 0.12 13.46 3.78
C LEU A 39 -1.33 13.96 3.96
N VAL A 40 -2.29 13.04 4.13
CA VAL A 40 -3.70 13.44 4.35
C VAL A 40 -3.84 14.25 5.63
N LEU A 41 -3.20 13.86 6.72
CA LEU A 41 -3.28 14.56 7.99
C LEU A 41 -2.55 15.90 8.00
N ALA A 42 -1.44 16.03 7.26
CA ALA A 42 -0.61 17.22 7.24
C ALA A 42 -1.08 18.27 6.22
N GLN A 43 -1.47 17.85 5.01
CA GLN A 43 -1.78 18.75 3.88
C GLN A 43 -3.27 18.74 3.51
N GLY A 44 -4.03 17.81 4.08
CA GLY A 44 -5.44 17.58 3.75
C GLY A 44 -5.64 16.61 2.59
N THR A 45 -6.86 16.08 2.52
CA THR A 45 -7.24 15.00 1.60
C THR A 45 -7.03 15.34 0.14
N ARG A 46 -7.40 16.55 -0.27
CA ARG A 46 -7.34 16.96 -1.69
C ARG A 46 -5.93 16.92 -2.24
N LEU A 47 -4.96 17.49 -1.53
CA LEU A 47 -3.57 17.50 -1.96
C LEU A 47 -2.96 16.11 -1.93
N ALA A 48 -3.20 15.33 -0.88
CA ALA A 48 -2.72 13.97 -0.76
C ALA A 48 -3.23 13.05 -1.89
N VAL A 49 -4.49 13.20 -2.31
CA VAL A 49 -5.03 12.45 -3.46
C VAL A 49 -4.39 12.87 -4.77
N ILE A 50 -4.14 14.15 -4.97
CA ILE A 50 -3.43 14.64 -6.16
C ILE A 50 -2.01 14.07 -6.20
N GLU A 51 -1.27 14.13 -5.09
CA GLU A 51 0.10 13.61 -4.99
C GLU A 51 0.14 12.08 -5.20
N ALA A 52 -0.82 11.34 -4.64
CA ALA A 52 -0.96 9.91 -4.88
C ALA A 52 -1.27 9.60 -6.36
N SER A 53 -2.13 10.40 -7.01
CA SER A 53 -2.44 10.25 -8.43
C SER A 53 -1.23 10.52 -9.32
N VAL A 54 -0.42 11.53 -8.99
CA VAL A 54 0.83 11.81 -9.69
C VAL A 54 1.85 10.69 -9.47
N ALA A 55 1.99 10.19 -8.24
CA ALA A 55 2.85 9.05 -7.93
C ALA A 55 2.43 7.80 -8.72
N ALA A 56 1.12 7.55 -8.82
CA ALA A 56 0.57 6.48 -9.65
C ALA A 56 0.93 6.64 -11.12
N ALA A 57 0.78 7.83 -11.68
CA ALA A 57 1.13 8.11 -13.08
C ALA A 57 2.63 7.89 -13.35
N VAL A 58 3.49 8.35 -12.44
CA VAL A 58 4.95 8.13 -12.53
C VAL A 58 5.28 6.64 -12.49
N LEU A 59 4.70 5.89 -11.56
CA LEU A 59 4.94 4.44 -11.46
C LEU A 59 4.42 3.69 -12.70
N MET A 60 3.28 4.09 -13.25
CA MET A 60 2.78 3.53 -14.51
C MET A 60 3.73 3.82 -15.67
N ALA A 61 4.26 5.04 -15.78
CA ALA A 61 5.24 5.39 -16.82
C ALA A 61 6.53 4.57 -16.67
N VAL A 62 7.03 4.42 -15.43
CA VAL A 62 8.20 3.60 -15.12
C VAL A 62 7.95 2.12 -15.46
N SER A 63 6.77 1.60 -15.16
CA SER A 63 6.43 0.19 -15.45
C SER A 63 6.44 -0.12 -16.94
N LEU A 64 6.04 0.83 -17.79
CA LEU A 64 6.12 0.68 -19.25
C LEU A 64 7.56 0.57 -19.74
N VAL A 65 8.50 1.30 -19.13
CA VAL A 65 9.92 1.24 -19.48
C VAL A 65 10.56 -0.08 -19.05
N PHE A 66 10.21 -0.58 -17.87
CA PHE A 66 10.80 -1.80 -17.29
C PHE A 66 10.03 -3.09 -17.64
N GLY A 67 8.95 -3.00 -18.43
CA GLY A 67 8.16 -4.19 -18.83
C GLY A 67 7.37 -4.83 -17.68
N VAL A 68 7.11 -4.08 -16.59
CA VAL A 68 6.29 -4.57 -15.48
C VAL A 68 4.82 -4.53 -15.89
N SER A 69 4.06 -5.59 -15.54
CA SER A 69 2.64 -5.65 -15.84
C SER A 69 1.85 -4.51 -15.18
N LEU A 70 1.22 -3.68 -16.00
CA LEU A 70 0.35 -2.59 -15.51
C LEU A 70 -0.78 -3.11 -14.61
N ALA A 71 -1.36 -4.26 -14.95
CA ALA A 71 -2.42 -4.86 -14.15
C ALA A 71 -1.93 -5.21 -12.73
N SER A 72 -0.75 -5.81 -12.62
CA SER A 72 -0.15 -6.14 -11.31
C SER A 72 0.15 -4.88 -10.49
N LEU A 73 0.68 -3.84 -11.13
CA LEU A 73 0.96 -2.58 -10.46
C LEU A 73 -0.33 -1.89 -9.98
N MET A 74 -1.36 -1.84 -10.84
CA MET A 74 -2.67 -1.27 -10.47
C MET A 74 -3.31 -2.03 -9.31
N THR A 75 -3.25 -3.36 -9.32
CA THR A 75 -3.76 -4.19 -8.22
C THR A 75 -3.01 -3.92 -6.92
N LEU A 76 -1.68 -3.80 -6.97
CA LEU A 76 -0.86 -3.46 -5.82
C LEU A 76 -1.22 -2.08 -5.25
N MET A 77 -1.32 -1.07 -6.11
CA MET A 77 -1.67 0.30 -5.72
C MET A 77 -3.07 0.37 -5.14
N ALA A 78 -4.06 -0.23 -5.81
CA ALA A 78 -5.43 -0.26 -5.34
C ALA A 78 -5.54 -0.99 -4.00
N GLY A 79 -4.94 -2.17 -3.88
CA GLY A 79 -4.95 -2.96 -2.64
C GLY A 79 -4.24 -2.27 -1.47
N THR A 80 -3.26 -1.40 -1.75
CA THR A 80 -2.54 -0.65 -0.70
C THR A 80 -3.24 0.65 -0.35
N TRP A 81 -3.56 1.49 -1.33
CA TRP A 81 -4.00 2.87 -1.09
C TRP A 81 -5.50 3.00 -0.83
N LEU A 82 -6.37 2.18 -1.47
CA LEU A 82 -7.81 2.31 -1.27
C LEU A 82 -8.25 2.05 0.18
N PRO A 83 -7.81 0.97 0.86
CA PRO A 83 -8.16 0.76 2.25
C PRO A 83 -7.63 1.87 3.16
N VAL A 84 -6.40 2.33 2.93
CA VAL A 84 -5.78 3.39 3.72
C VAL A 84 -6.52 4.72 3.52
N LEU A 85 -6.84 5.11 2.27
CA LEU A 85 -7.61 6.30 1.98
C LEU A 85 -8.99 6.26 2.64
N LEU A 86 -9.68 5.12 2.55
CA LEU A 86 -10.99 4.96 3.19
C LEU A 86 -10.91 5.20 4.70
N LEU A 87 -9.93 4.58 5.37
CA LEU A 87 -9.76 4.69 6.82
C LEU A 87 -9.34 6.10 7.24
N VAL A 88 -8.41 6.74 6.52
CA VAL A 88 -7.97 8.10 6.88
C VAL A 88 -9.05 9.13 6.59
N LEU A 89 -9.85 8.97 5.53
CA LEU A 89 -11.01 9.79 5.25
C LEU A 89 -12.07 9.68 6.35
N LEU A 90 -12.33 8.45 6.80
CA LEU A 90 -13.22 8.20 7.91
C LEU A 90 -12.73 8.90 9.17
N LEU A 91 -11.43 8.77 9.49
CA LEU A 91 -10.81 9.41 10.64
C LEU A 91 -10.94 10.94 10.58
N VAL A 92 -10.63 11.55 9.45
CA VAL A 92 -10.71 13.01 9.26
C VAL A 92 -12.14 13.52 9.38
N ASN A 93 -13.10 12.81 8.80
CA ASN A 93 -14.50 13.22 8.79
C ASN A 93 -15.20 13.02 10.15
N THR A 94 -14.94 11.90 10.82
CA THR A 94 -15.61 11.54 12.07
C THR A 94 -14.84 11.99 13.30
N ARG A 95 -13.54 12.24 13.18
CA ARG A 95 -12.60 12.51 14.27
C ARG A 95 -12.64 11.44 15.37
N SER A 96 -13.07 10.23 15.02
CA SER A 96 -13.23 9.11 15.93
C SER A 96 -12.27 7.99 15.58
N LEU A 97 -11.20 7.86 16.37
CA LEU A 97 -10.26 6.75 16.24
C LEU A 97 -10.93 5.41 16.50
N GLN A 98 -11.86 5.36 17.47
CA GLN A 98 -12.61 4.14 17.79
C GLN A 98 -13.40 3.62 16.59
N LEU A 99 -14.14 4.52 15.91
CA LEU A 99 -14.91 4.16 14.72
C LEU A 99 -13.98 3.69 13.59
N THR A 100 -12.86 4.38 13.38
CA THR A 100 -11.88 3.99 12.36
C THR A 100 -11.32 2.61 12.62
N MET A 101 -11.01 2.27 13.87
CA MET A 101 -10.54 0.94 14.26
C MET A 101 -11.62 -0.13 14.03
N GLN A 102 -12.88 0.14 14.39
CA GLN A 102 -13.98 -0.79 14.13
C GLN A 102 -14.16 -1.06 12.63
N VAL A 103 -14.14 -0.01 11.81
CA VAL A 103 -14.26 -0.15 10.36
C VAL A 103 -13.06 -0.87 9.77
N SER A 104 -11.84 -0.67 10.28
CA SER A 104 -10.66 -1.41 9.83
C SER A 104 -10.79 -2.92 10.07
N VAL A 105 -11.33 -3.32 11.21
CA VAL A 105 -11.60 -4.74 11.51
C VAL A 105 -12.66 -5.31 10.56
N ILE A 106 -13.76 -4.58 10.35
CA ILE A 106 -14.81 -5.00 9.39
C ILE A 106 -14.23 -5.14 7.99
N LEU A 107 -13.41 -4.18 7.55
CA LEU A 107 -12.76 -4.23 6.25
C LEU A 107 -11.84 -5.45 6.10
N ALA A 108 -11.08 -5.78 7.14
CA ALA A 108 -10.23 -6.96 7.17
C ALA A 108 -11.04 -8.26 7.09
N VAL A 109 -12.16 -8.35 7.82
CA VAL A 109 -13.07 -9.51 7.76
C VAL A 109 -13.69 -9.66 6.37
N VAL A 110 -14.16 -8.55 5.77
CA VAL A 110 -14.72 -8.55 4.41
C VAL A 110 -13.68 -8.94 3.37
N ALA A 111 -12.44 -8.42 3.49
CA ALA A 111 -11.35 -8.80 2.59
C ALA A 111 -11.00 -10.29 2.71
N MET A 112 -10.95 -10.81 3.94
CA MET A 112 -10.70 -12.23 4.20
C MET A 112 -11.83 -13.12 3.65
N ALA A 113 -13.08 -12.75 3.90
CA ALA A 113 -14.24 -13.47 3.34
C ALA A 113 -14.23 -13.45 1.80
N GLY A 114 -13.95 -12.28 1.20
CA GLY A 114 -13.80 -12.13 -0.25
C GLY A 114 -12.69 -13.03 -0.82
N PHE A 115 -11.54 -13.10 -0.13
CA PHE A 115 -10.46 -14.00 -0.51
C PHE A 115 -10.92 -15.47 -0.57
N TYR A 116 -11.62 -15.95 0.46
CA TYR A 116 -12.12 -17.34 0.49
C TYR A 116 -13.23 -17.63 -0.52
N ILE A 117 -13.97 -16.61 -0.95
CA ILE A 117 -14.99 -16.75 -2.01
C ILE A 117 -14.33 -16.85 -3.39
N VAL A 118 -13.29 -16.04 -3.63
CA VAL A 118 -12.61 -15.97 -4.93
C VAL A 118 -11.59 -17.10 -5.11
N VAL A 119 -10.88 -17.45 -4.04
CA VAL A 119 -9.85 -18.49 -4.05
C VAL A 119 -10.46 -19.81 -3.61
N THR A 120 -10.82 -20.64 -4.58
CA THR A 120 -11.47 -21.94 -4.34
C THR A 120 -10.59 -22.91 -3.55
N ASP A 121 -9.27 -22.84 -3.75
CA ASP A 121 -8.27 -23.63 -3.02
C ASP A 121 -7.17 -22.72 -2.46
N PRO A 122 -7.29 -22.26 -1.20
CA PRO A 122 -6.27 -21.44 -0.55
C PRO A 122 -4.92 -22.14 -0.41
N VAL A 123 -4.90 -23.46 -0.28
CA VAL A 123 -3.66 -24.22 -0.15
C VAL A 123 -2.88 -24.20 -1.45
N ALA A 124 -3.54 -24.49 -2.56
CA ALA A 124 -2.94 -24.42 -3.90
C ALA A 124 -2.46 -22.99 -4.23
N PHE A 125 -3.18 -21.95 -3.76
CA PHE A 125 -2.77 -20.56 -3.94
C PHE A 125 -1.43 -20.24 -3.24
N TRP A 126 -1.23 -20.73 -2.02
CA TRP A 126 0.00 -20.46 -1.25
C TRP A 126 1.17 -21.38 -1.58
N GLN A 127 0.93 -22.54 -2.18
CA GLN A 127 1.94 -23.57 -2.44
C GLN A 127 3.15 -23.05 -3.24
N PRO A 128 3.02 -22.24 -4.32
CA PRO A 128 4.16 -21.70 -5.06
C PRO A 128 5.04 -20.78 -4.20
N TYR A 129 4.45 -20.01 -3.32
CA TYR A 129 5.17 -19.11 -2.41
C TYR A 129 5.92 -19.87 -1.32
N LEU A 130 5.30 -20.92 -0.78
CA LEU A 130 5.91 -21.78 0.22
C LEU A 130 7.07 -22.60 -0.35
N THR A 131 6.95 -23.10 -1.57
CA THR A 131 8.04 -23.81 -2.24
C THR A 131 9.21 -22.90 -2.55
N LEU A 132 8.95 -21.68 -3.02
CA LEU A 132 9.99 -20.67 -3.24
C LEU A 132 10.73 -20.30 -1.94
N MET A 133 9.98 -20.06 -0.85
CA MET A 133 10.57 -19.78 0.47
C MET A 133 11.41 -20.94 1.00
N ALA A 134 10.92 -22.19 0.82
CA ALA A 134 11.67 -23.40 1.21
C ALA A 134 12.97 -23.56 0.40
N GLU A 135 12.93 -23.22 -0.89
CA GLU A 135 14.11 -23.27 -1.77
C GLU A 135 15.16 -22.25 -1.34
N ILE A 136 14.76 -21.00 -1.07
CA ILE A 136 15.64 -19.93 -0.58
C ILE A 136 16.25 -20.32 0.78
N ALA A 137 15.45 -20.87 1.69
CA ALA A 137 15.93 -21.32 3.00
C ALA A 137 16.95 -22.45 2.88
N ARG A 138 16.73 -23.37 1.93
CA ARG A 138 17.63 -24.50 1.65
C ARG A 138 18.96 -24.03 1.05
N GLN A 139 18.94 -23.05 0.15
CA GLN A 139 20.16 -22.46 -0.40
C GLN A 139 21.00 -21.78 0.67
N ASN A 140 20.37 -21.00 1.56
CA ASN A 140 21.05 -20.31 2.66
C ASN A 140 21.53 -21.25 3.79
N SER A 141 21.04 -22.48 3.87
CA SER A 141 21.50 -23.47 4.88
C SER A 141 22.65 -24.34 4.39
N LEU A 142 23.06 -24.18 3.13
CA LEU A 142 24.18 -24.92 2.52
C LEU A 142 25.48 -24.08 2.45
N GLU A 143 25.44 -22.81 2.88
CA GLU A 143 26.59 -21.93 3.12
C GLU A 143 26.95 -21.92 4.62
#